data_198645017796b92ead5aa7ddd90d15e2
#
_entry.id   198645017796b92ead5aa7ddd90d15e2
#
_cell.length_a   1.000
_cell.length_b   1.000
_cell.length_c   1.000
_cell.angle_alpha   90.00
_cell.angle_beta   90.00
_cell.angle_gamma   90.00
#
_symmetry.space_group_name_H-M   'P 1'
#
loop_
_entity.id
_entity.type
_entity.pdbx_description
1 polymer ?
#
loop_
_entity_poly.entity_id
_entity_poly.type
_entity_poly.pdbx_seq_one_letter_code
_entity_poly.pdbx_strand_id
1 'polypeptide(L)'
;MLYRLELGDAVKSGEDEKIKEINREVARQMRVLSEISRKQNIPVLITNQVYSEFLSEEDLKKGVEKTTNIVGGDLFKYWSKCIIELKNENGKRKAILLKHRSLPEKEMNFVIKNEGIMKKGWV
;
A
#
# COMPACT_ATOMS: atom_id res chain seq x y z
N MET A 1 -6.24 -2.85 9.38
CA MET A 1 -7.11 -1.89 10.07
C MET A 1 -6.64 -1.61 11.50
N LEU A 2 -6.38 -2.62 12.31
CA LEU A 2 -5.84 -2.47 13.69
C LEU A 2 -4.59 -1.60 13.76
N TYR A 3 -3.56 -1.89 12.95
CA TYR A 3 -2.32 -1.12 12.90
C TYR A 3 -2.55 0.40 12.77
N ARG A 4 -3.46 0.81 11.90
CA ARG A 4 -3.75 2.24 11.69
C ARG A 4 -4.42 2.89 12.90
N LEU A 5 -5.29 2.17 13.59
CA LEU A 5 -5.97 2.67 14.79
C LEU A 5 -4.97 2.82 15.94
N GLU A 6 -4.20 1.77 16.22
CA GLU A 6 -3.20 1.78 17.28
C GLU A 6 -2.11 2.84 17.04
N LEU A 7 -1.64 2.97 15.78
CA LEU A 7 -0.67 3.99 15.42
C LEU A 7 -1.26 5.40 15.55
N GLY A 8 -2.52 5.60 15.14
CA GLY A 8 -3.20 6.87 15.26
C GLY A 8 -3.38 7.32 16.70
N ASP A 9 -3.72 6.40 17.59
CA ASP A 9 -3.86 6.68 19.01
C ASP A 9 -2.50 6.96 19.67
N ALA A 10 -1.45 6.22 19.33
CA ALA A 10 -0.10 6.43 19.81
C ALA A 10 0.49 7.79 19.36
N VAL A 11 0.22 8.19 18.12
CA VAL A 11 0.65 9.51 17.60
C VAL A 11 -0.08 10.64 18.32
N LYS A 12 -1.38 10.51 18.58
CA LYS A 12 -2.16 11.52 19.31
C LYS A 12 -1.73 11.67 20.76
N SER A 13 -1.32 10.59 21.40
CA SER A 13 -0.83 10.61 22.79
C SER A 13 0.63 11.03 22.92
N GLY A 14 1.38 11.16 21.80
CA GLY A 14 2.80 11.52 21.82
C GLY A 14 3.71 10.42 22.38
N GLU A 15 3.24 9.17 22.38
CA GLU A 15 3.96 8.03 22.93
C GLU A 15 4.90 7.39 21.89
N ASP A 16 6.10 7.94 21.71
CA ASP A 16 7.11 7.43 20.76
C ASP A 16 7.48 5.96 20.98
N GLU A 17 7.54 5.53 22.22
CA GLU A 17 7.84 4.13 22.58
C GLU A 17 6.76 3.17 22.07
N LYS A 18 5.50 3.55 22.17
CA LYS A 18 4.37 2.76 21.70
C LYS A 18 4.36 2.66 20.16
N ILE A 19 4.73 3.73 19.48
CA ILE A 19 4.89 3.72 18.01
C ILE A 19 5.99 2.73 17.60
N LYS A 20 7.11 2.72 18.30
CA LYS A 20 8.21 1.77 18.06
C LYS A 20 7.78 0.33 18.31
N GLU A 21 7.02 0.08 19.38
CA GLU A 21 6.50 -1.26 19.70
C GLU A 21 5.55 -1.77 18.62
N ILE A 22 4.60 -0.94 18.17
CA ILE A 22 3.67 -1.27 17.07
C ILE A 22 4.45 -1.63 15.80
N ASN A 23 5.46 -0.83 15.45
CA ASN A 23 6.28 -1.09 14.26
C ASN A 23 7.09 -2.39 14.38
N ARG A 24 7.62 -2.71 15.58
CA ARG A 24 8.31 -3.99 15.83
C ARG A 24 7.39 -5.18 15.68
N GLU A 25 6.16 -5.08 16.17
CA GLU A 25 5.19 -6.16 16.07
C GLU A 25 4.78 -6.41 14.61
N VAL A 26 4.54 -5.35 13.83
CA VAL A 26 4.25 -5.49 12.41
C VAL A 26 5.45 -6.10 11.66
N ALA A 27 6.67 -5.67 11.96
CA ALA A 27 7.88 -6.26 11.38
C ALA A 27 8.01 -7.75 11.70
N ARG A 28 7.69 -8.14 12.94
CA ARG A 28 7.68 -9.55 13.37
C ARG A 28 6.66 -10.36 12.56
N GLN A 29 5.45 -9.86 12.38
CA GLN A 29 4.41 -10.52 11.60
C GLN A 29 4.81 -10.67 10.13
N MET A 30 5.38 -9.64 9.53
CA MET A 30 5.87 -9.70 8.14
C MET A 30 6.98 -10.73 7.96
N ARG A 31 7.89 -10.85 8.95
CA ARG A 31 8.93 -11.87 8.97
C ARG A 31 8.33 -13.28 9.00
N VAL A 32 7.37 -13.54 9.88
CA VAL A 32 6.70 -14.83 10.00
C VAL A 32 5.99 -15.19 8.69
N LEU A 33 5.26 -14.26 8.09
CA LEU A 33 4.59 -14.47 6.80
C LEU A 33 5.59 -14.79 5.69
N SER A 34 6.74 -14.11 5.66
CA SER A 34 7.81 -14.39 4.71
C SER A 34 8.44 -15.78 4.91
N GLU A 35 8.57 -16.23 6.15
CA GLU A 35 9.05 -17.58 6.46
C GLU A 35 8.06 -18.65 6.03
N ILE A 36 6.78 -18.47 6.31
CA ILE A 36 5.71 -19.38 5.90
C ILE A 36 5.67 -19.50 4.37
N SER A 37 5.68 -18.37 3.68
CA SER A 37 5.72 -18.32 2.22
C SER A 37 6.86 -19.13 1.64
N ARG A 38 8.06 -19.00 2.20
CA ARG A 38 9.23 -19.76 1.73
C ARG A 38 9.20 -21.25 2.08
N LYS A 39 8.83 -21.57 3.33
CA LYS A 39 8.82 -22.96 3.82
C LYS A 39 7.74 -23.81 3.16
N GLN A 40 6.61 -23.20 2.90
CA GLN A 40 5.45 -23.91 2.33
C GLN A 40 5.27 -23.68 0.82
N ASN A 41 6.14 -22.84 0.22
CA ASN A 41 6.06 -22.47 -1.19
C ASN A 41 4.68 -21.94 -1.61
N ILE A 42 4.10 -21.07 -0.78
CA ILE A 42 2.80 -20.43 -1.01
C ILE A 42 2.94 -18.92 -1.17
N PRO A 43 2.14 -18.28 -2.03
CA PRO A 43 2.12 -16.83 -2.10
C PRO A 43 1.38 -16.25 -0.90
N VAL A 44 1.85 -15.09 -0.42
CA VAL A 44 1.17 -14.29 0.61
C VAL A 44 0.79 -12.95 0.01
N LEU A 45 -0.49 -12.64 0.02
CA LEU A 45 -1.04 -11.37 -0.43
C LEU A 45 -1.49 -10.54 0.78
N ILE A 46 -1.01 -9.30 0.85
CA ILE A 46 -1.38 -8.35 1.89
C ILE A 46 -2.05 -7.15 1.22
N THR A 47 -3.22 -6.78 1.70
CA THR A 47 -3.91 -5.56 1.30
C THR A 47 -3.65 -4.47 2.33
N ASN A 48 -3.34 -3.27 1.86
CA ASN A 48 -3.10 -2.12 2.71
C ASN A 48 -3.81 -0.89 2.15
N GLN A 49 -4.09 0.06 3.03
CA GLN A 49 -4.67 1.34 2.65
C GLN A 49 -3.58 2.34 2.32
N VAL A 50 -3.92 3.30 1.48
CA VAL A 50 -3.13 4.47 1.17
C VAL A 50 -3.80 5.71 1.72
N TYR A 51 -3.02 6.73 1.99
CA TYR A 51 -3.52 8.06 2.32
C TYR A 51 -2.82 9.10 1.44
N SER A 52 -3.54 10.15 1.10
CA SER A 52 -2.97 11.31 0.43
C SER A 52 -2.58 12.35 1.47
N GLU A 53 -1.44 12.96 1.30
CA GLU A 53 -1.06 14.12 2.08
C GLU A 53 -2.04 15.27 1.78
N PHE A 54 -2.41 16.01 2.82
CA PHE A 54 -3.15 17.25 2.65
C PHE A 54 -2.18 18.29 2.11
N LEU A 55 -2.38 18.69 0.86
CA LEU A 55 -1.67 19.82 0.29
C LEU A 55 -2.33 21.11 0.77
N SER A 56 -1.51 22.09 1.11
CA SER A 56 -1.98 23.45 1.38
C SER A 56 -2.60 24.06 0.11
N GLU A 57 -3.43 25.09 0.27
CA GLU A 57 -3.98 25.81 -0.90
C GLU A 57 -2.87 26.43 -1.78
N GLU A 58 -1.73 26.77 -1.17
CA GLU A 58 -0.57 27.29 -1.88
C GLU A 58 0.12 26.22 -2.74
N ASP A 59 0.21 24.98 -2.23
CA ASP A 59 0.80 23.85 -2.97
C ASP A 59 -0.08 23.43 -4.14
N LEU A 60 -1.41 23.47 -3.96
CA LEU A 60 -2.36 23.23 -5.04
C LEU A 60 -2.25 24.27 -6.15
N LYS A 61 -2.06 25.55 -5.80
CA LYS A 61 -1.84 26.63 -6.77
C LYS A 61 -0.50 26.52 -7.51
N LYS A 62 0.51 25.92 -6.88
CA LYS A 62 1.82 25.65 -7.49
C LYS A 62 1.84 24.38 -8.35
N GLY A 63 0.71 23.66 -8.47
CA GLY A 63 0.62 22.43 -9.26
C GLY A 63 1.37 21.24 -8.66
N VAL A 64 1.61 21.24 -7.36
CA VAL A 64 2.23 20.11 -6.66
C VAL A 64 1.25 18.92 -6.70
N GLU A 65 1.70 17.80 -7.25
CA GLU A 65 0.89 16.59 -7.30
C GLU A 65 0.76 15.99 -5.90
N LYS A 66 -0.44 15.48 -5.58
CA LYS A 66 -0.70 14.78 -4.32
C LYS A 66 0.13 13.51 -4.24
N THR A 67 1.01 13.47 -3.26
CA THR A 67 1.76 12.25 -2.95
C THR A 67 0.87 11.27 -2.21
N THR A 68 0.80 10.05 -2.73
CA THR A 68 0.06 8.95 -2.11
C THR A 68 1.03 8.09 -1.31
N ASN A 69 0.79 7.99 -0.02
CA ASN A 69 1.64 7.24 0.89
C ASN A 69 0.93 5.96 1.38
N ILE A 70 1.70 4.90 1.55
CA ILE A 70 1.21 3.63 2.11
C ILE A 70 1.18 3.76 3.63
N VAL A 71 0.08 3.37 4.26
CA VAL A 71 0.01 3.27 5.72
C VAL A 71 1.05 2.25 6.20
N GLY A 72 1.93 2.67 7.13
CA GLY A 72 3.09 1.87 7.55
C GLY A 72 4.30 1.92 6.60
N GLY A 73 4.19 2.68 5.50
CA GLY A 73 5.26 3.19 4.64
C GLY A 73 6.38 2.21 4.32
N ASP A 74 7.56 2.58 4.74
CA ASP A 74 8.81 1.90 4.38
C ASP A 74 8.91 0.47 4.91
N LEU A 75 8.22 0.13 6.00
CA LEU A 75 8.19 -1.22 6.54
C LEU A 75 7.60 -2.20 5.52
N PHE A 76 6.43 -1.89 4.98
CA PHE A 76 5.78 -2.74 3.97
C PHE A 76 6.53 -2.74 2.65
N LYS A 77 7.12 -1.60 2.26
CA LYS A 77 7.99 -1.53 1.07
C LYS A 77 9.21 -2.42 1.21
N TYR A 78 9.80 -2.48 2.39
CA TYR A 78 10.98 -3.33 2.64
C TYR A 78 10.65 -4.82 2.51
N TRP A 79 9.61 -5.28 3.17
CA TRP A 79 9.25 -6.70 3.21
C TRP A 79 8.59 -7.21 1.93
N SER A 80 7.86 -6.37 1.21
CA SER A 80 7.14 -6.78 -0.01
C SER A 80 8.09 -6.95 -1.19
N LYS A 81 7.94 -8.04 -1.92
CA LYS A 81 8.70 -8.34 -3.16
C LYS A 81 8.01 -7.79 -4.41
N CYS A 82 6.71 -7.61 -4.33
CA CYS A 82 5.86 -7.03 -5.36
C CYS A 82 4.91 -6.03 -4.69
N ILE A 83 4.75 -4.85 -5.25
CA ILE A 83 3.81 -3.84 -4.78
C ILE A 83 2.98 -3.38 -5.95
N ILE A 84 1.67 -3.50 -5.82
CA ILE A 84 0.71 -3.03 -6.81
C ILE A 84 -0.18 -1.98 -6.15
N GLU A 85 -0.22 -0.80 -6.73
CA GLU A 85 -1.14 0.26 -6.34
C GLU A 85 -2.41 0.18 -7.18
N LEU A 86 -3.56 0.27 -6.53
CA LEU A 86 -4.85 0.37 -7.20
C LEU A 86 -5.36 1.80 -7.08
N LYS A 87 -5.55 2.47 -8.21
CA LYS A 87 -6.10 3.83 -8.29
C LYS A 87 -7.49 3.84 -8.92
N ASN A 88 -8.31 4.76 -8.44
CA ASN A 88 -9.59 5.09 -9.07
C ASN A 88 -9.62 6.60 -9.30
N GLU A 89 -9.50 7.00 -10.55
CA GLU A 89 -9.51 8.40 -10.99
C GLU A 89 -10.73 8.63 -11.88
N ASN A 90 -11.72 9.34 -11.37
CA ASN A 90 -12.95 9.67 -12.11
C ASN A 90 -13.62 8.44 -12.78
N GLY A 91 -13.72 7.33 -12.05
CA GLY A 91 -14.29 6.09 -12.54
C GLY A 91 -13.36 5.23 -13.40
N LYS A 92 -12.18 5.73 -13.73
CA LYS A 92 -11.13 4.95 -14.42
C LYS A 92 -10.27 4.24 -13.39
N ARG A 93 -10.25 2.92 -13.41
CA ARG A 93 -9.46 2.12 -12.50
C ARG A 93 -8.15 1.67 -13.15
N LYS A 94 -7.06 1.87 -12.42
CA LYS A 94 -5.71 1.48 -12.84
C LYS A 94 -5.06 0.60 -11.79
N ALA A 95 -4.30 -0.38 -12.24
CA ALA A 95 -3.35 -1.13 -11.43
C ALA A 95 -1.94 -0.72 -11.88
N ILE A 96 -1.12 -0.27 -10.93
CA ILE A 96 0.24 0.21 -11.19
C ILE A 96 1.21 -0.69 -10.44
N LEU A 97 2.12 -1.32 -11.17
CA LEU A 97 3.20 -2.11 -10.59
C LEU A 97 4.31 -1.17 -10.12
N LEU A 98 4.35 -0.86 -8.82
CA LEU A 98 5.32 0.06 -8.23
C LEU A 98 6.65 -0.62 -7.88
N LYS A 99 6.62 -1.91 -7.57
CA LYS A 99 7.81 -2.69 -7.22
C LYS A 99 7.66 -4.11 -7.71
N HIS A 100 8.69 -4.60 -8.37
CA HIS A 100 8.82 -6.01 -8.74
C HIS A 100 10.29 -6.38 -8.89
N ARG A 101 10.60 -7.63 -8.66
CA ARG A 101 11.98 -8.15 -8.69
C ARG A 101 12.66 -8.05 -10.06
N SER A 102 11.89 -8.28 -11.13
CA SER A 102 12.40 -8.42 -12.50
C SER A 102 11.58 -7.66 -13.55
N LEU A 103 10.45 -7.09 -13.19
CA LEU A 103 9.62 -6.33 -14.13
C LEU A 103 9.78 -4.83 -13.87
N PRO A 104 9.81 -4.01 -14.93
CA PRO A 104 9.77 -2.56 -14.78
C PRO A 104 8.39 -2.09 -14.29
N GLU A 105 8.32 -0.85 -13.88
CA GLU A 105 7.03 -0.20 -13.60
C GLU A 105 6.11 -0.30 -14.81
N LYS A 106 4.88 -0.68 -14.55
CA LYS A 106 3.86 -0.86 -15.60
C LYS A 106 2.50 -0.53 -15.05
N GLU A 107 1.68 0.12 -15.86
CA GLU A 107 0.28 0.36 -15.53
C GLU A 107 -0.66 -0.42 -16.46
N MET A 108 -1.83 -0.74 -15.92
CA MET A 108 -2.90 -1.41 -16.64
C MET A 108 -4.26 -0.88 -16.21
N ASN A 109 -5.07 -0.49 -17.16
CA ASN A 109 -6.46 -0.14 -16.90
C ASN A 109 -7.31 -1.40 -16.75
N PHE A 110 -8.22 -1.41 -15.78
CA PHE A 110 -9.13 -2.51 -15.54
C PHE A 110 -10.56 -2.03 -15.27
N VAL A 111 -11.50 -2.93 -15.39
CA VAL A 111 -12.91 -2.74 -15.05
C VAL A 111 -13.36 -3.86 -14.12
N ILE A 112 -14.33 -3.56 -13.27
CA ILE A 112 -14.98 -4.55 -12.42
C ILE A 112 -16.34 -4.85 -13.04
N LYS A 113 -16.57 -6.11 -13.36
CA LYS A 113 -17.84 -6.65 -13.86
C LYS A 113 -18.38 -7.69 -12.90
N ASN A 114 -19.56 -8.23 -13.17
CA ASN A 114 -20.14 -9.30 -12.34
C ASN A 114 -19.24 -10.56 -12.29
N GLU A 115 -18.51 -10.83 -13.36
CA GLU A 115 -17.60 -11.97 -13.50
C GLU A 115 -16.24 -11.73 -12.83
N GLY A 116 -15.95 -10.51 -12.37
CA GLY A 116 -14.69 -10.16 -11.71
C GLY A 116 -13.97 -8.98 -12.34
N ILE A 117 -12.65 -8.96 -12.16
CA ILE A 117 -11.76 -7.90 -12.67
C ILE A 117 -11.28 -8.27 -14.06
N MET A 118 -11.49 -7.37 -15.01
CA MET A 118 -11.09 -7.56 -16.41
C MET A 118 -10.22 -6.41 -16.91
N LYS A 119 -9.27 -6.73 -17.79
CA LYS A 119 -8.47 -5.70 -18.48
C LYS A 119 -9.39 -4.84 -19.33
N LYS A 120 -9.26 -3.52 -19.23
CA LYS A 120 -10.00 -2.59 -20.10
C LYS A 120 -9.47 -2.73 -21.53
N GLY A 121 -10.37 -2.99 -22.50
CA GLY A 121 -10.01 -3.14 -23.92
C GLY A 121 -10.01 -4.60 -24.43
N TRP A 122 -10.34 -5.56 -23.58
CA TRP A 122 -10.75 -6.89 -24.06
C TRP A 122 -12.27 -6.90 -24.21
N VAL A 123 -12.68 -6.94 -25.42
CA VAL A 123 -14.06 -7.19 -25.80
C VAL A 123 -14.25 -8.69 -25.91
#